data_281954302f546585a37e26d55e31fdd8
#
_entry.id   281954302f546585a37e26d55e31fdd8
#
_cell.length_a   1.000
_cell.length_b   1.000
_cell.length_c   1.000
_cell.angle_alpha   90.00
_cell.angle_beta   90.00
_cell.angle_gamma   90.00
#
_symmetry.space_group_name_H-M   'P 1'
#
loop_
_entity.id
_entity.type
_entity.pdbx_description
1 polymer ?
#
loop_
_entity_poly.entity_id
_entity_poly.type
_entity_poly.pdbx_seq_one_letter_code
_entity_poly.pdbx_strand_id
1 'polypeptide(L)'
;MVAYQDPMDRGPLVREAAGFRNPRTGCVYAVRDGMPVFLPEGAVAGPNAQYQKLYERIAPFYNAATQLYAHWKSGADAVRRKAYLEMLETRPGAAFLEVSVGTGANWPYLDRTMEFYGLDLTAGMLVRCRRRAQRMKLRCELCQGLAEHLPYPDAAFDCVFHMGGINFFSDPGAALAEMVRVAKPGTRIVVVDETEELARKNEDRWLGGAFFKNRPRKIAAPVALLPSGMREVEVREIWAGELWVLSFRKG
;
A
#
# COMPACT_ATOMS: atom_id res chain seq x y z
N MET A 1 -2.97 7.12 -18.10
CA MET A 1 -3.63 6.88 -16.78
C MET A 1 -4.39 5.57 -16.82
N VAL A 2 -4.27 4.77 -15.75
CA VAL A 2 -5.00 3.50 -15.59
C VAL A 2 -6.46 3.83 -15.23
N ALA A 3 -7.41 3.19 -15.93
CA ALA A 3 -8.83 3.36 -15.63
C ALA A 3 -9.21 2.61 -14.34
N TYR A 4 -10.22 3.13 -13.62
CA TYR A 4 -10.79 2.41 -12.49
C TYR A 4 -11.84 1.39 -12.93
N GLN A 5 -11.94 0.29 -12.16
CA GLN A 5 -13.04 -0.67 -12.23
C GLN A 5 -13.68 -0.86 -10.86
N ASP A 6 -14.86 -1.43 -10.84
CA ASP A 6 -15.55 -1.75 -9.59
C ASP A 6 -14.74 -2.79 -8.79
N PRO A 7 -14.35 -2.50 -7.53
CA PRO A 7 -13.52 -3.40 -6.75
C PRO A 7 -14.24 -4.72 -6.37
N MET A 8 -15.60 -4.74 -6.41
CA MET A 8 -16.36 -5.91 -5.96
C MET A 8 -16.69 -6.88 -7.08
N ASP A 9 -17.08 -6.36 -8.25
CA ASP A 9 -17.50 -7.20 -9.38
C ASP A 9 -16.63 -7.06 -10.63
N ARG A 10 -15.56 -6.22 -10.53
CA ARG A 10 -14.62 -5.90 -11.61
C ARG A 10 -15.28 -5.34 -12.87
N GLY A 11 -16.51 -4.84 -12.74
CA GLY A 11 -17.23 -4.19 -13.83
C GLY A 11 -16.67 -2.82 -14.17
N PRO A 12 -16.99 -2.30 -15.35
CA PRO A 12 -16.58 -0.94 -15.74
C PRO A 12 -17.25 0.08 -14.84
N LEU A 13 -16.55 1.19 -14.58
CA LEU A 13 -17.08 2.33 -13.86
C LEU A 13 -17.23 3.52 -14.82
N VAL A 14 -18.38 4.17 -14.76
CA VAL A 14 -18.67 5.40 -15.49
C VAL A 14 -18.43 6.58 -14.56
N ARG A 15 -17.67 7.58 -15.04
CA ARG A 15 -17.47 8.82 -14.31
C ARG A 15 -18.71 9.68 -14.38
N GLU A 16 -19.23 10.09 -13.24
CA GLU A 16 -20.33 11.02 -13.10
C GLU A 16 -19.92 12.27 -12.29
N ALA A 17 -20.76 13.28 -12.21
CA ALA A 17 -20.48 14.50 -11.45
C ALA A 17 -20.15 14.24 -9.97
N ALA A 18 -20.86 13.28 -9.32
CA ALA A 18 -20.69 12.94 -7.92
C ALA A 18 -19.63 11.88 -7.65
N GLY A 19 -19.11 11.20 -8.69
CA GLY A 19 -18.16 10.09 -8.47
C GLY A 19 -18.09 9.10 -9.62
N PHE A 20 -18.11 7.82 -9.27
CA PHE A 20 -18.08 6.71 -10.21
C PHE A 20 -19.29 5.81 -9.96
N ARG A 21 -19.96 5.41 -11.03
CA ARG A 21 -21.10 4.48 -10.97
C ARG A 21 -20.76 3.20 -11.72
N ASN A 22 -21.11 2.07 -11.12
CA ASN A 22 -21.18 0.80 -11.81
C ASN A 22 -22.54 0.70 -12.53
N PRO A 23 -22.59 0.67 -13.87
CA PRO A 23 -23.86 0.63 -14.59
C PRO A 23 -24.61 -0.70 -14.46
N ARG A 24 -23.92 -1.78 -14.05
CA ARG A 24 -24.52 -3.11 -13.87
C ARG A 24 -25.23 -3.26 -12.52
N THR A 25 -24.61 -2.77 -11.46
CA THR A 25 -25.09 -2.94 -10.08
C THR A 25 -25.79 -1.69 -9.54
N GLY A 26 -25.57 -0.54 -10.17
CA GLY A 26 -26.02 0.76 -9.67
C GLY A 26 -25.16 1.30 -8.51
N CYS A 27 -24.12 0.58 -8.07
CA CYS A 27 -23.26 1.02 -6.99
C CYS A 27 -22.56 2.33 -7.35
N VAL A 28 -22.51 3.26 -6.39
CA VAL A 28 -21.91 4.59 -6.56
C VAL A 28 -20.76 4.77 -5.57
N TYR A 29 -19.62 5.13 -6.08
CA TYR A 29 -18.40 5.46 -5.34
C TYR A 29 -18.15 6.96 -5.37
N ALA A 30 -18.25 7.60 -4.22
CA ALA A 30 -18.08 9.05 -4.10
C ALA A 30 -16.64 9.50 -4.38
N VAL A 31 -16.48 10.76 -4.76
CA VAL A 31 -15.18 11.45 -4.77
C VAL A 31 -15.15 12.43 -3.61
N ARG A 32 -14.19 12.27 -2.71
CA ARG A 32 -13.95 13.15 -1.56
C ARG A 32 -12.59 13.81 -1.67
N ASP A 33 -12.52 15.10 -1.52
CA ASP A 33 -11.27 15.85 -1.68
C ASP A 33 -10.54 15.52 -3.00
N GLY A 34 -11.25 15.31 -4.09
CA GLY A 34 -10.69 14.95 -5.39
C GLY A 34 -10.11 13.53 -5.50
N MET A 35 -10.34 12.67 -4.51
CA MET A 35 -9.90 11.27 -4.49
C MET A 35 -11.13 10.34 -4.48
N PRO A 36 -11.20 9.35 -5.38
CA PRO A 36 -12.25 8.33 -5.35
C PRO A 36 -12.19 7.53 -4.05
N VAL A 37 -13.36 7.16 -3.54
CA VAL A 37 -13.53 6.33 -2.33
C VAL A 37 -14.18 5.01 -2.75
N PHE A 38 -13.36 4.00 -2.96
CA PHE A 38 -13.77 2.65 -3.36
C PHE A 38 -13.96 1.75 -2.14
N LEU A 39 -14.79 2.21 -1.20
CA LEU A 39 -15.18 1.48 0.01
C LEU A 39 -16.68 1.26 -0.02
N PRO A 40 -17.15 0.08 -0.43
CA PRO A 40 -18.56 -0.27 -0.30
C PRO A 40 -19.00 -0.20 1.15
N GLU A 41 -20.30 0.07 1.37
CA GLU A 41 -20.87 0.09 2.71
C GLU A 41 -20.64 -1.28 3.40
N GLY A 42 -20.15 -1.24 4.64
CA GLY A 42 -19.84 -2.43 5.41
C GLY A 42 -18.56 -3.19 5.01
N ALA A 43 -17.85 -2.79 3.97
CA ALA A 43 -16.64 -3.50 3.51
C ALA A 43 -15.47 -3.42 4.49
N VAL A 44 -15.41 -2.37 5.32
CA VAL A 44 -14.34 -2.21 6.30
C VAL A 44 -14.75 -2.84 7.63
N ALA A 45 -14.24 -4.03 7.91
CA ALA A 45 -14.56 -4.81 9.10
C ALA A 45 -13.29 -5.41 9.73
N GLY A 46 -13.43 -6.01 10.93
CA GLY A 46 -12.38 -6.76 11.60
C GLY A 46 -11.08 -5.97 11.81
N PRO A 47 -9.91 -6.59 11.55
CA PRO A 47 -8.61 -5.93 11.67
C PRO A 47 -8.49 -4.64 10.85
N ASN A 48 -9.00 -4.61 9.62
CA ASN A 48 -8.97 -3.41 8.76
C ASN A 48 -9.68 -2.22 9.42
N ALA A 49 -10.82 -2.42 10.09
CA ALA A 49 -11.54 -1.36 10.78
C ALA A 49 -10.77 -0.81 11.99
N GLN A 50 -10.11 -1.70 12.73
CA GLN A 50 -9.25 -1.31 13.86
C GLN A 50 -8.04 -0.52 13.38
N TYR A 51 -7.42 -0.97 12.30
CA TYR A 51 -6.27 -0.33 11.67
C TYR A 51 -6.63 1.06 11.15
N GLN A 52 -7.74 1.18 10.42
CA GLN A 52 -8.23 2.45 9.92
C GLN A 52 -8.43 3.47 11.06
N LYS A 53 -9.14 3.08 12.13
CA LYS A 53 -9.38 3.96 13.29
C LYS A 53 -8.08 4.42 13.96
N LEU A 54 -7.08 3.54 14.08
CA LEU A 54 -5.78 3.89 14.63
C LEU A 54 -5.09 4.93 13.75
N TYR A 55 -4.96 4.66 12.44
CA TYR A 55 -4.24 5.54 11.53
C TYR A 55 -4.95 6.88 11.29
N GLU A 56 -6.27 6.94 11.31
CA GLU A 56 -7.00 8.22 11.28
C GLU A 56 -6.63 9.09 12.49
N ARG A 57 -6.49 8.50 13.67
CA ARG A 57 -6.11 9.23 14.89
C ARG A 57 -4.67 9.73 14.85
N ILE A 58 -3.73 8.91 14.39
CA ILE A 58 -2.31 9.26 14.41
C ILE A 58 -1.88 10.04 13.16
N ALA A 59 -2.65 10.00 12.08
CA ALA A 59 -2.35 10.69 10.82
C ALA A 59 -1.93 12.17 11.02
N PRO A 60 -2.58 13.00 11.87
CA PRO A 60 -2.16 14.39 12.07
C PRO A 60 -0.71 14.56 12.52
N PHE A 61 -0.21 13.64 13.32
CA PHE A 61 1.13 13.68 13.94
C PHE A 61 2.14 12.77 13.26
N TYR A 62 1.69 11.88 12.35
CA TYR A 62 2.50 10.81 11.78
C TYR A 62 3.78 11.34 11.10
N ASN A 63 3.67 12.38 10.28
CA ASN A 63 4.84 12.94 9.59
C ASN A 63 5.81 13.63 10.57
N ALA A 64 5.31 14.34 11.59
CA ALA A 64 6.18 14.98 12.58
C ALA A 64 6.92 13.92 13.41
N ALA A 65 6.23 12.89 13.86
CA ALA A 65 6.83 11.79 14.61
C ALA A 65 7.85 11.00 13.78
N THR A 66 7.53 10.67 12.53
CA THR A 66 8.45 9.96 11.64
C THR A 66 9.62 10.81 11.20
N GLN A 67 9.45 12.11 10.96
CA GLN A 67 10.54 13.03 10.64
C GLN A 67 11.48 13.25 11.83
N LEU A 68 10.94 13.40 13.03
CA LEU A 68 11.74 13.54 14.25
C LEU A 68 12.56 12.25 14.50
N TYR A 69 11.95 11.10 14.31
CA TYR A 69 12.63 9.81 14.41
C TYR A 69 13.71 9.63 13.33
N ALA A 70 13.43 10.00 12.08
CA ALA A 70 14.37 9.93 10.97
C ALA A 70 15.54 10.93 11.14
N HIS A 71 15.26 12.12 11.66
CA HIS A 71 16.30 13.12 11.96
C HIS A 71 17.24 12.64 13.08
N TRP A 72 16.70 11.99 14.08
CA TRP A 72 17.47 11.45 15.20
C TRP A 72 18.34 10.24 14.77
N LYS A 73 17.91 9.46 13.77
CA LYS A 73 18.68 8.34 13.17
C LYS A 73 19.53 8.75 11.95
N SER A 74 19.79 10.04 11.72
CA SER A 74 20.76 10.62 10.76
C SER A 74 20.88 9.88 9.43
N GLY A 75 20.05 10.22 8.44
CA GLY A 75 20.25 9.79 7.03
C GLY A 75 19.93 8.32 6.72
N ALA A 76 19.81 7.48 7.75
CA ALA A 76 19.56 6.04 7.60
C ALA A 76 18.22 5.72 6.91
N ASP A 77 17.19 6.59 6.99
CA ASP A 77 15.90 6.33 6.36
C ASP A 77 15.99 6.29 4.82
N ALA A 78 16.78 7.18 4.23
CA ALA A 78 17.00 7.21 2.77
C ALA A 78 17.71 5.95 2.26
N VAL A 79 18.80 5.56 2.93
CA VAL A 79 19.56 4.34 2.61
C VAL A 79 18.66 3.12 2.77
N ARG A 80 17.88 3.11 3.83
CA ARG A 80 16.94 2.05 4.15
C ARG A 80 15.90 1.87 3.05
N ARG A 81 15.24 2.96 2.63
CA ARG A 81 14.22 2.90 1.58
C ARG A 81 14.80 2.47 0.25
N LYS A 82 15.95 3.00 -0.13
CA LYS A 82 16.61 2.61 -1.37
C LYS A 82 16.89 1.11 -1.43
N ALA A 83 17.34 0.49 -0.33
CA ALA A 83 17.68 -0.92 -0.30
C ALA A 83 16.56 -1.87 -0.78
N TYR A 84 15.29 -1.59 -0.43
CA TYR A 84 14.18 -2.40 -0.93
C TYR A 84 13.56 -1.84 -2.22
N LEU A 85 13.64 -0.53 -2.46
CA LEU A 85 13.12 0.06 -3.70
C LEU A 85 13.99 -0.29 -4.92
N GLU A 86 15.29 -0.49 -4.73
CA GLU A 86 16.20 -0.97 -5.79
C GLU A 86 15.90 -2.40 -6.26
N MET A 87 15.11 -3.16 -5.46
CA MET A 87 14.61 -4.47 -5.89
C MET A 87 13.45 -4.35 -6.89
N LEU A 88 12.82 -3.18 -7.01
CA LEU A 88 11.83 -2.90 -8.03
C LEU A 88 12.53 -2.65 -9.38
N GLU A 89 12.07 -3.31 -10.41
CA GLU A 89 12.56 -3.11 -11.77
C GLU A 89 11.82 -1.91 -12.40
N THR A 90 12.18 -0.71 -11.95
CA THR A 90 11.55 0.53 -12.41
C THR A 90 12.13 1.00 -13.74
N ARG A 91 11.33 1.69 -14.53
CA ARG A 91 11.75 2.34 -15.77
C ARG A 91 11.06 3.70 -15.93
N PRO A 92 11.65 4.64 -16.68
CA PRO A 92 11.00 5.91 -16.98
C PRO A 92 9.59 5.70 -17.56
N GLY A 93 8.62 6.47 -17.07
CA GLY A 93 7.23 6.42 -17.55
C GLY A 93 6.42 5.18 -17.09
N ALA A 94 7.00 4.30 -16.28
CA ALA A 94 6.30 3.12 -15.78
C ALA A 94 5.09 3.49 -14.90
N ALA A 95 4.01 2.73 -15.02
CA ALA A 95 2.89 2.79 -14.09
C ALA A 95 3.24 2.04 -12.80
N PHE A 96 3.41 2.78 -11.71
CA PHE A 96 3.80 2.28 -10.38
C PHE A 96 2.62 2.35 -9.40
N LEU A 97 2.23 1.23 -8.85
CA LEU A 97 1.23 1.16 -7.78
C LEU A 97 1.90 0.89 -6.43
N GLU A 98 1.64 1.75 -5.45
CA GLU A 98 1.91 1.48 -4.04
C GLU A 98 0.61 1.21 -3.30
N VAL A 99 0.46 -0.04 -2.80
CA VAL A 99 -0.66 -0.47 -1.97
C VAL A 99 -0.33 -0.15 -0.51
N SER A 100 -1.28 0.46 0.22
CA SER A 100 -1.05 1.09 1.53
C SER A 100 0.00 2.19 1.47
N VAL A 101 -0.19 3.11 0.54
CA VAL A 101 0.78 4.17 0.23
C VAL A 101 1.08 5.10 1.42
N GLY A 102 0.21 5.14 2.40
CA GLY A 102 0.33 5.99 3.57
C GLY A 102 0.53 7.46 3.18
N THR A 103 1.65 8.03 3.57
CA THR A 103 2.01 9.44 3.25
C THR A 103 2.86 9.58 1.99
N GLY A 104 3.04 8.52 1.20
CA GLY A 104 3.89 8.50 0.01
C GLY A 104 5.39 8.66 0.35
N ALA A 105 5.82 8.11 1.47
CA ALA A 105 7.18 8.31 1.99
C ALA A 105 8.27 7.67 1.12
N ASN A 106 7.90 6.72 0.25
CA ASN A 106 8.81 6.04 -0.68
C ASN A 106 9.02 6.81 -1.99
N TRP A 107 8.03 7.59 -2.42
CA TRP A 107 8.02 8.28 -3.71
C TRP A 107 9.21 9.23 -3.96
N PRO A 108 9.78 9.92 -2.94
CA PRO A 108 10.97 10.75 -3.12
C PRO A 108 12.21 10.01 -3.66
N TYR A 109 12.24 8.69 -3.53
CA TYR A 109 13.39 7.84 -3.88
C TYR A 109 13.21 7.10 -5.21
N LEU A 110 12.11 7.36 -5.91
CA LEU A 110 11.77 6.76 -7.21
C LEU A 110 11.94 7.77 -8.34
N ASP A 111 12.01 7.26 -9.57
CA ASP A 111 12.09 8.11 -10.77
C ASP A 111 10.82 8.95 -10.94
N ARG A 112 10.98 10.26 -10.99
CA ARG A 112 9.87 11.23 -11.08
C ARG A 112 9.10 11.17 -12.40
N THR A 113 9.63 10.52 -13.43
CA THR A 113 8.96 10.34 -14.72
C THR A 113 7.92 9.25 -14.71
N MET A 114 7.89 8.43 -13.66
CA MET A 114 6.89 7.38 -13.47
C MET A 114 5.50 7.99 -13.24
N GLU A 115 4.46 7.22 -13.55
CA GLU A 115 3.08 7.53 -13.19
C GLU A 115 2.76 6.85 -11.85
N PHE A 116 2.53 7.65 -10.81
CA PHE A 116 2.32 7.15 -9.46
C PHE A 116 0.85 6.89 -9.18
N TYR A 117 0.56 5.70 -8.70
CA TYR A 117 -0.76 5.30 -8.20
C TYR A 117 -0.62 4.87 -6.74
N GLY A 118 -1.49 5.37 -5.90
CA GLY A 118 -1.49 5.03 -4.48
C GLY A 118 -2.88 4.69 -3.98
N LEU A 119 -2.98 3.58 -3.28
CA LEU A 119 -4.19 3.20 -2.57
C LEU A 119 -3.89 3.12 -1.08
N ASP A 120 -4.79 3.65 -0.26
CA ASP A 120 -4.75 3.52 1.20
C ASP A 120 -6.15 3.45 1.78
N LEU A 121 -6.30 2.77 2.89
CA LEU A 121 -7.57 2.68 3.61
C LEU A 121 -7.89 3.98 4.37
N THR A 122 -6.86 4.79 4.68
CA THR A 122 -6.94 5.94 5.58
C THR A 122 -6.95 7.26 4.80
N ALA A 123 -8.08 7.98 4.82
CA ALA A 123 -8.21 9.26 4.11
C ALA A 123 -7.18 10.31 4.59
N GLY A 124 -6.90 10.35 5.90
CA GLY A 124 -5.91 11.25 6.47
C GLY A 124 -4.48 11.02 5.95
N MET A 125 -4.11 9.79 5.63
CA MET A 125 -2.83 9.46 5.00
C MET A 125 -2.79 9.92 3.54
N LEU A 126 -3.84 9.64 2.77
CA LEU A 126 -3.94 10.06 1.37
C LEU A 126 -3.86 11.58 1.18
N VAL A 127 -4.48 12.37 2.06
CA VAL A 127 -4.35 13.83 2.04
C VAL A 127 -2.88 14.26 2.18
N ARG A 128 -2.11 13.59 3.03
CA ARG A 128 -0.68 13.88 3.20
C ARG A 128 0.16 13.42 2.02
N CYS A 129 -0.16 12.26 1.47
CA CYS A 129 0.46 11.74 0.25
C CYS A 129 0.28 12.74 -0.89
N ARG A 130 -0.94 13.21 -1.12
CA ARG A 130 -1.25 14.21 -2.15
C ARG A 130 -0.46 15.50 -1.97
N ARG A 131 -0.42 16.04 -0.74
CA ARG A 131 0.37 17.25 -0.45
C ARG A 131 1.87 17.04 -0.73
N ARG A 132 2.39 15.85 -0.45
CA ARG A 132 3.78 15.51 -0.79
C ARG A 132 3.98 15.45 -2.29
N ALA A 133 3.14 14.72 -3.02
CA ALA A 133 3.19 14.61 -4.47
C ALA A 133 3.12 15.98 -5.15
N GLN A 134 2.21 16.87 -4.70
CA GLN A 134 2.10 18.23 -5.20
C GLN A 134 3.38 19.05 -5.02
N ARG A 135 3.99 19.00 -3.81
CA ARG A 135 5.27 19.67 -3.54
C ARG A 135 6.41 19.15 -4.41
N MET A 136 6.37 17.87 -4.74
CA MET A 136 7.36 17.21 -5.60
C MET A 136 7.03 17.35 -7.09
N LYS A 137 5.85 17.89 -7.44
CA LYS A 137 5.33 18.00 -8.81
C LYS A 137 5.24 16.63 -9.50
N LEU A 138 4.84 15.58 -8.76
CA LEU A 138 4.63 14.25 -9.30
C LEU A 138 3.26 14.13 -9.97
N ARG A 139 3.20 13.35 -11.06
CA ARG A 139 1.93 12.90 -11.65
C ARG A 139 1.44 11.71 -10.84
N CYS A 140 0.34 11.88 -10.11
CA CYS A 140 -0.19 10.80 -9.27
C CYS A 140 -1.71 10.75 -9.28
N GLU A 141 -2.21 9.53 -9.13
CA GLU A 141 -3.61 9.20 -8.85
C GLU A 141 -3.68 8.51 -7.48
N LEU A 142 -4.59 8.98 -6.64
CA LEU A 142 -4.79 8.45 -5.30
C LEU A 142 -6.26 8.04 -5.14
N CYS A 143 -6.49 6.88 -4.51
CA CYS A 143 -7.82 6.46 -4.14
C CYS A 143 -7.86 5.83 -2.75
N GLN A 144 -8.98 5.98 -2.07
CA GLN A 144 -9.26 5.28 -0.81
C GLN A 144 -9.89 3.92 -1.13
N GLY A 145 -9.32 2.84 -0.56
CA GLY A 145 -9.80 1.48 -0.83
C GLY A 145 -9.13 0.43 0.04
N LEU A 146 -9.56 -0.81 -0.15
CA LEU A 146 -8.99 -2.00 0.48
C LEU A 146 -7.96 -2.67 -0.43
N ALA A 147 -6.88 -3.14 0.14
CA ALA A 147 -5.86 -3.89 -0.58
C ALA A 147 -6.39 -5.23 -1.14
N GLU A 148 -7.38 -5.79 -0.45
CA GLU A 148 -8.08 -7.01 -0.81
C GLU A 148 -9.02 -6.84 -2.02
N HIS A 149 -9.29 -5.60 -2.43
CA HIS A 149 -10.23 -5.26 -3.51
C HIS A 149 -9.72 -4.05 -4.28
N LEU A 150 -8.66 -4.22 -5.08
CA LEU A 150 -8.05 -3.12 -5.82
C LEU A 150 -8.94 -2.65 -6.98
N PRO A 151 -9.24 -1.34 -7.08
CA PRO A 151 -10.13 -0.79 -8.11
C PRO A 151 -9.43 -0.58 -9.46
N TYR A 152 -8.59 -1.52 -9.86
CA TYR A 152 -7.81 -1.44 -11.09
C TYR A 152 -7.97 -2.71 -11.93
N PRO A 153 -7.91 -2.61 -13.27
CA PRO A 153 -7.98 -3.76 -14.15
C PRO A 153 -6.78 -4.69 -14.04
N ASP A 154 -6.93 -5.88 -14.55
CA ASP A 154 -5.87 -6.86 -14.66
C ASP A 154 -4.71 -6.30 -15.49
N ALA A 155 -3.48 -6.67 -15.14
CA ALA A 155 -2.27 -6.33 -15.91
C ALA A 155 -2.12 -4.83 -16.21
N ALA A 156 -2.45 -3.96 -15.26
CA ALA A 156 -2.42 -2.51 -15.42
C ALA A 156 -1.05 -1.88 -15.10
N PHE A 157 -0.29 -2.48 -14.17
CA PHE A 157 0.89 -1.86 -13.59
C PHE A 157 2.20 -2.54 -14.01
N ASP A 158 3.22 -1.72 -14.28
CA ASP A 158 4.59 -2.15 -14.57
C ASP A 158 5.37 -2.46 -13.29
N CYS A 159 5.00 -1.84 -12.18
CA CYS A 159 5.59 -2.05 -10.85
C CYS A 159 4.48 -2.07 -9.80
N VAL A 160 4.53 -3.04 -8.87
CA VAL A 160 3.62 -3.12 -7.72
C VAL A 160 4.43 -3.27 -6.45
N PHE A 161 4.12 -2.41 -5.48
CA PHE A 161 4.86 -2.32 -4.23
C PHE A 161 3.91 -2.20 -3.04
N HIS A 162 4.30 -2.79 -1.92
CA HIS A 162 3.64 -2.61 -0.63
C HIS A 162 4.69 -2.49 0.47
N MET A 163 4.44 -1.60 1.43
CA MET A 163 5.27 -1.51 2.64
C MET A 163 4.44 -1.21 3.88
N GLY A 164 4.53 -2.14 4.82
CA GLY A 164 4.00 -2.01 6.18
C GLY A 164 2.53 -2.40 6.33
N GLY A 165 2.26 -3.29 7.26
CA GLY A 165 0.93 -3.64 7.71
C GLY A 165 0.24 -4.81 7.02
N ILE A 166 0.88 -5.55 6.11
CA ILE A 166 0.22 -6.69 5.44
C ILE A 166 -0.23 -7.76 6.44
N ASN A 167 0.52 -7.94 7.53
CA ASN A 167 0.17 -8.90 8.59
C ASN A 167 -1.06 -8.49 9.41
N PHE A 168 -1.50 -7.25 9.26
CA PHE A 168 -2.69 -6.70 9.93
C PHE A 168 -3.91 -6.61 9.01
N PHE A 169 -3.79 -6.96 7.73
CA PHE A 169 -4.93 -7.02 6.82
C PHE A 169 -5.92 -8.10 7.26
N SER A 170 -7.19 -7.90 6.95
CA SER A 170 -8.22 -8.90 7.23
C SER A 170 -7.96 -10.19 6.45
N ASP A 171 -7.56 -10.07 5.19
CA ASP A 171 -7.13 -11.18 4.32
C ASP A 171 -5.86 -10.83 3.52
N PRO A 172 -4.66 -11.13 4.05
CA PRO A 172 -3.41 -10.89 3.32
C PRO A 172 -3.29 -11.70 2.02
N GLY A 173 -3.92 -12.88 1.96
CA GLY A 173 -3.91 -13.72 0.75
C GLY A 173 -4.68 -13.05 -0.38
N ALA A 174 -5.88 -12.53 -0.10
CA ALA A 174 -6.65 -11.77 -1.06
C ALA A 174 -5.90 -10.50 -1.52
N ALA A 175 -5.23 -9.79 -0.62
CA ALA A 175 -4.43 -8.62 -0.97
C ALA A 175 -3.25 -8.97 -1.89
N LEU A 176 -2.53 -10.07 -1.61
CA LEU A 176 -1.46 -10.56 -2.49
C LEU A 176 -2.01 -10.99 -3.86
N ALA A 177 -3.15 -11.68 -3.89
CA ALA A 177 -3.80 -12.06 -5.14
C ALA A 177 -4.19 -10.84 -5.99
N GLU A 178 -4.69 -9.78 -5.37
CA GLU A 178 -5.02 -8.53 -6.04
C GLU A 178 -3.77 -7.80 -6.57
N MET A 179 -2.68 -7.72 -5.78
CA MET A 179 -1.40 -7.18 -6.25
C MET A 179 -0.88 -7.94 -7.48
N VAL A 180 -0.97 -9.27 -7.47
CA VAL A 180 -0.61 -10.12 -8.61
C VAL A 180 -1.54 -9.88 -9.79
N ARG A 181 -2.85 -9.79 -9.57
CA ARG A 181 -3.83 -9.57 -10.64
C ARG A 181 -3.56 -8.30 -11.41
N VAL A 182 -3.35 -7.19 -10.70
CA VAL A 182 -3.15 -5.87 -11.32
C VAL A 182 -1.76 -5.67 -11.92
N ALA A 183 -0.77 -6.45 -11.54
CA ALA A 183 0.56 -6.46 -12.13
C ALA A 183 0.53 -7.04 -13.54
N LYS A 184 1.29 -6.49 -14.48
CA LYS A 184 1.50 -7.06 -15.81
C LYS A 184 2.24 -8.40 -15.73
N PRO A 185 2.09 -9.32 -16.69
CA PRO A 185 2.92 -10.53 -16.77
C PRO A 185 4.42 -10.16 -16.71
N GLY A 186 5.19 -10.94 -15.97
CA GLY A 186 6.62 -10.69 -15.78
C GLY A 186 6.98 -9.60 -14.79
N THR A 187 6.03 -8.84 -14.25
CA THR A 187 6.31 -7.79 -13.26
C THR A 187 6.88 -8.36 -11.98
N ARG A 188 7.94 -7.73 -11.47
CA ARG A 188 8.44 -7.98 -10.12
C ARG A 188 7.60 -7.21 -9.11
N ILE A 189 7.08 -7.95 -8.13
CA ILE A 189 6.29 -7.41 -7.01
C ILE A 189 7.17 -7.46 -5.76
N VAL A 190 7.18 -6.38 -4.99
CA VAL A 190 7.97 -6.28 -3.76
C VAL A 190 7.05 -5.91 -2.60
N VAL A 191 7.10 -6.72 -1.55
CA VAL A 191 6.33 -6.54 -0.32
C VAL A 191 7.31 -6.47 0.84
N VAL A 192 7.21 -5.42 1.63
CA VAL A 192 8.10 -5.15 2.78
C VAL A 192 7.27 -4.98 4.03
N ASP A 193 7.67 -5.62 5.12
CA ASP A 193 7.04 -5.39 6.43
C ASP A 193 8.04 -5.65 7.55
N GLU A 194 7.65 -5.35 8.77
CA GLU A 194 8.44 -5.59 9.96
C GLU A 194 8.55 -7.08 10.27
N THR A 195 9.63 -7.45 10.98
CA THR A 195 9.78 -8.81 11.50
C THR A 195 9.06 -8.96 12.84
N GLU A 196 8.80 -10.21 13.23
CA GLU A 196 8.25 -10.52 14.56
C GLU A 196 9.14 -9.98 15.68
N GLU A 197 10.46 -9.95 15.48
CA GLU A 197 11.41 -9.41 16.47
C GLU A 197 11.22 -7.90 16.66
N LEU A 198 11.10 -7.14 15.56
CA LEU A 198 10.83 -5.70 15.65
C LEU A 198 9.46 -5.43 16.27
N ALA A 199 8.44 -6.21 15.91
CA ALA A 199 7.11 -6.08 16.49
C ALA A 199 7.12 -6.30 18.01
N ARG A 200 7.82 -7.32 18.49
CA ARG A 200 7.99 -7.56 19.95
C ARG A 200 8.70 -6.39 20.64
N LYS A 201 9.76 -5.84 20.05
CA LYS A 201 10.44 -4.64 20.57
C LYS A 201 9.52 -3.42 20.65
N ASN A 202 8.49 -3.37 19.80
CA ASN A 202 7.51 -2.29 19.76
C ASN A 202 6.33 -2.51 20.74
N GLU A 203 6.11 -3.71 21.27
CA GLU A 203 5.02 -4.03 22.20
C GLU A 203 5.05 -3.19 23.48
N ASP A 204 6.23 -2.81 23.95
CA ASP A 204 6.42 -2.04 25.17
C ASP A 204 6.44 -0.52 24.95
N ARG A 205 6.26 -0.08 23.70
CA ARG A 205 6.23 1.35 23.39
C ARG A 205 4.90 1.99 23.82
N TRP A 206 4.98 3.12 24.47
CA TRP A 206 3.80 3.88 24.93
C TRP A 206 2.82 4.23 23.79
N LEU A 207 3.34 4.62 22.62
CA LEU A 207 2.53 4.88 21.43
C LEU A 207 2.54 3.63 20.52
N GLY A 208 1.40 2.96 20.42
CA GLY A 208 1.20 1.84 19.50
C GLY A 208 1.52 0.45 20.06
N GLY A 209 2.11 0.32 21.26
CA GLY A 209 2.46 -0.98 21.82
C GLY A 209 1.27 -1.93 21.98
N ALA A 210 0.10 -1.42 22.37
CA ALA A 210 -1.12 -2.21 22.46
C ALA A 210 -1.55 -2.82 21.11
N PHE A 211 -1.27 -2.14 20.00
CA PHE A 211 -1.54 -2.62 18.65
C PHE A 211 -0.68 -3.86 18.33
N PHE A 212 0.60 -3.82 18.65
CA PHE A 212 1.50 -4.95 18.44
C PHE A 212 1.21 -6.13 19.39
N LYS A 213 0.82 -5.86 20.65
CA LYS A 213 0.39 -6.89 21.61
C LYS A 213 -0.84 -7.67 21.13
N ASN A 214 -1.79 -6.97 20.51
CA ASN A 214 -3.07 -7.52 20.08
C ASN A 214 -3.09 -7.87 18.58
N ARG A 215 -1.93 -8.10 17.96
CA ARG A 215 -1.86 -8.46 16.54
C ARG A 215 -2.63 -9.76 16.26
N PRO A 216 -3.31 -9.84 15.11
CA PRO A 216 -4.18 -10.99 14.81
C PRO A 216 -3.40 -12.28 14.54
N ARG A 217 -2.11 -12.17 14.23
CA ARG A 217 -1.24 -13.29 13.87
C ARG A 217 0.23 -12.98 14.13
N LYS A 218 1.08 -14.00 14.12
CA LYS A 218 2.54 -13.82 14.12
C LYS A 218 2.97 -13.14 12.84
N ILE A 219 3.86 -12.15 12.97
CA ILE A 219 4.39 -11.38 11.84
C ILE A 219 5.43 -12.22 11.09
N ALA A 220 5.20 -12.49 9.83
CA ALA A 220 6.10 -13.22 8.94
C ALA A 220 5.83 -12.85 7.48
N ALA A 221 6.82 -13.09 6.62
CA ALA A 221 6.62 -12.99 5.18
C ALA A 221 5.57 -14.02 4.71
N PRO A 222 4.47 -13.59 4.06
CA PRO A 222 3.32 -14.45 3.77
C PRO A 222 3.52 -15.30 2.51
N VAL A 223 4.65 -16.00 2.40
CA VAL A 223 5.01 -16.81 1.21
C VAL A 223 3.97 -17.89 0.91
N ALA A 224 3.43 -18.54 1.96
CA ALA A 224 2.42 -19.58 1.80
C ALA A 224 1.07 -19.07 1.25
N LEU A 225 0.84 -17.75 1.24
CA LEU A 225 -0.36 -17.11 0.72
C LEU A 225 -0.20 -16.60 -0.71
N LEU A 226 0.99 -16.77 -1.31
CA LEU A 226 1.19 -16.38 -2.71
C LEU A 226 0.31 -17.23 -3.64
N PRO A 227 -0.30 -16.63 -4.66
CA PRO A 227 -0.95 -17.37 -5.73
C PRO A 227 0.03 -18.35 -6.41
N SER A 228 -0.50 -19.44 -6.98
CA SER A 228 0.31 -20.37 -7.78
C SER A 228 0.91 -19.67 -9.02
N GLY A 229 2.00 -20.21 -9.54
CA GLY A 229 2.64 -19.71 -10.76
C GLY A 229 3.59 -18.52 -10.55
N MET A 230 3.82 -18.07 -9.30
CA MET A 230 4.85 -17.06 -9.05
C MET A 230 6.24 -17.62 -9.25
N ARG A 231 7.14 -16.79 -9.81
CA ARG A 231 8.54 -17.15 -10.10
C ARG A 231 9.49 -16.29 -9.28
N GLU A 232 10.74 -16.73 -9.14
CA GLU A 232 11.79 -15.98 -8.45
C GLU A 232 11.35 -15.51 -7.06
N VAL A 233 10.68 -16.40 -6.31
CA VAL A 233 10.20 -16.07 -4.95
C VAL A 233 11.38 -16.04 -4.00
N GLU A 234 11.62 -14.90 -3.37
CA GLU A 234 12.72 -14.70 -2.45
C GLU A 234 12.28 -13.91 -1.23
N VAL A 235 12.75 -14.33 -0.06
CA VAL A 235 12.59 -13.59 1.20
C VAL A 235 13.97 -13.23 1.72
N ARG A 236 14.18 -11.97 2.01
CA ARG A 236 15.41 -11.45 2.64
C ARG A 236 15.06 -10.68 3.89
N GLU A 237 15.83 -10.85 4.92
CA GLU A 237 15.82 -9.94 6.06
C GLU A 237 16.86 -8.84 5.85
N ILE A 238 16.47 -7.61 6.15
CA ILE A 238 17.31 -6.41 6.02
C ILE A 238 17.35 -5.67 7.35
N TRP A 239 18.40 -4.82 7.51
CA TRP A 239 18.62 -3.97 8.68
C TRP A 239 18.68 -4.73 10.00
N ALA A 240 19.60 -5.69 10.05
CA ALA A 240 19.82 -6.54 11.24
C ALA A 240 18.53 -7.26 11.69
N GLY A 241 17.70 -7.71 10.74
CA GLY A 241 16.48 -8.45 11.01
C GLY A 241 15.29 -7.57 11.43
N GLU A 242 15.35 -6.24 11.25
CA GLU A 242 14.20 -5.37 11.56
C GLU A 242 13.06 -5.52 10.54
N LEU A 243 13.38 -5.68 9.24
CA LEU A 243 12.38 -5.87 8.18
C LEU A 243 12.67 -7.16 7.39
N TRP A 244 11.60 -7.74 6.87
CA TRP A 244 11.69 -8.71 5.78
C TRP A 244 11.22 -8.06 4.47
N VAL A 245 11.79 -8.53 3.37
CA VAL A 245 11.40 -8.19 2.00
C VAL A 245 11.06 -9.48 1.29
N LEU A 246 9.82 -9.60 0.84
CA LEU A 246 9.36 -10.65 -0.04
C LEU A 246 9.32 -10.08 -1.45
N SER A 247 10.11 -10.64 -2.36
CA SER A 247 10.07 -10.30 -3.78
C SER A 247 9.73 -11.53 -4.60
N PHE A 248 8.94 -11.35 -5.64
CA PHE A 248 8.57 -12.41 -6.57
C PHE A 248 8.13 -11.82 -7.90
N ARG A 249 8.09 -12.67 -8.93
CA ARG A 249 7.68 -12.27 -10.28
C ARG A 249 6.37 -12.95 -10.66
N LYS A 250 5.44 -12.18 -11.24
CA LYS A 250 4.25 -12.73 -11.84
C LYS A 250 4.63 -13.60 -13.04
N GLY A 251 4.16 -14.84 -13.07
CA GLY A 251 4.34 -15.77 -14.16
C GLY A 251 3.64 -15.39 -15.46
#